data_4e52fa00fb2252d1bd63d6a558bfb2aa
#
_entry.id   4e52fa00fb2252d1bd63d6a558bfb2aa
#
_cell.length_a   1.000
_cell.length_b   1.000
_cell.length_c   1.000
_cell.angle_alpha   90.00
_cell.angle_beta   90.00
_cell.angle_gamma   90.00
#
_symmetry.space_group_name_H-M   'P 1'
#
loop_
_entity.id
_entity.type
_entity.pdbx_description
1 polymer ?
#
loop_
_entity_poly.entity_id
_entity_poly.type
_entity_poly.pdbx_seq_one_letter_code
_entity_poly.pdbx_strand_id
1 'polypeptide(L)'
;ISECLVGSEMCIRDRLRTVGGSQNMTSSTLKERVQATLKSEDTEGTFELYVTRTPGYLWALLFKKLHIHPIAVTLLSIVIGALAGYFFWWDDLYMNLIGMFLLIWANWYDCADGQLARMTGQKTLIGRILDGFAGDVWFFSIYFFLCLRLTGEPAPWGQPWGIWIWLIAAFSGFHCHAKQCAVADYY
;
A
#
# COMPACT_ATOMS: atom_id res chain seq x y z
N ILE A 1 17.67 -12.94 24.65
CA ILE A 1 17.44 -12.00 25.77
C ILE A 1 17.42 -10.54 25.29
N SER A 2 18.14 -10.16 24.21
CA SER A 2 18.14 -8.79 23.67
C SER A 2 16.86 -8.41 22.91
N GLU A 3 16.21 -9.35 22.23
CA GLU A 3 14.97 -9.09 21.48
C GLU A 3 13.75 -8.78 22.37
N CYS A 4 13.74 -9.28 23.60
CA CYS A 4 12.66 -9.00 24.55
C CYS A 4 12.73 -7.59 25.15
N LEU A 5 13.92 -6.96 25.18
CA LEU A 5 14.13 -5.61 25.70
C LEU A 5 13.71 -4.52 24.72
N VAL A 6 13.95 -4.71 23.40
CA VAL A 6 13.55 -3.75 22.35
C VAL A 6 12.02 -3.66 22.27
N GLY A 7 11.30 -4.78 22.37
CA GLY A 7 9.83 -4.80 22.39
C GLY A 7 9.23 -4.11 23.62
N SER A 8 9.90 -4.14 24.77
CA SER A 8 9.41 -3.52 26.00
C SER A 8 9.60 -1.99 26.00
N GLU A 9 10.70 -1.48 25.47
CA GLU A 9 10.94 -0.03 25.37
C GLU A 9 9.98 0.66 24.39
N MET A 10 9.67 0.00 23.27
CA MET A 10 8.71 0.48 22.28
C MET A 10 7.29 0.53 22.88
N CYS A 11 6.91 -0.45 23.69
CA CYS A 11 5.63 -0.49 24.39
C CYS A 11 5.50 0.57 25.50
N ILE A 12 6.61 0.92 26.18
CA ILE A 12 6.66 1.96 27.21
C ILE A 12 6.58 3.35 26.58
N ARG A 13 7.26 3.58 25.48
CA ARG A 13 7.22 4.85 24.74
C ARG A 13 5.83 5.17 24.18
N ASP A 14 5.14 4.16 23.64
CA ASP A 14 3.74 4.29 23.20
C ASP A 14 2.78 4.55 24.37
N ARG A 15 3.03 3.96 25.53
CA ARG A 15 2.19 4.16 26.73
C ARG A 15 2.36 5.55 27.34
N LEU A 16 3.56 6.12 27.29
CA LEU A 16 3.82 7.49 27.77
C LEU A 16 3.23 8.55 26.84
N ARG A 17 3.16 8.29 25.52
CA ARG A 17 2.46 9.17 24.56
C ARG A 17 0.94 9.20 24.75
N THR A 18 0.33 8.09 25.16
CA THR A 18 -1.13 8.02 25.41
C THR A 18 -1.58 8.70 26.71
N VAL A 19 -0.68 8.84 27.68
CA VAL A 19 -1.01 9.51 28.98
C VAL A 19 -0.84 11.04 28.91
N GLY A 20 -0.01 11.56 27.96
CA GLY A 20 0.19 13.00 27.78
C GLY A 20 -0.83 13.71 26.85
N GLY A 21 -1.72 12.98 26.20
CA GLY A 21 -2.52 13.44 25.06
C GLY A 21 -3.97 13.85 25.32
N SER A 22 -4.32 14.23 26.54
CA SER A 22 -5.65 14.84 26.79
C SER A 22 -5.58 16.37 26.76
N GLN A 23 -5.05 16.95 25.68
CA GLN A 23 -5.12 18.41 25.48
C GLN A 23 -5.73 18.76 24.13
N ASN A 24 -6.89 19.40 24.21
CA ASN A 24 -7.54 20.29 23.24
C ASN A 24 -7.55 19.87 21.76
N MET A 25 -8.49 19.01 21.35
CA MET A 25 -8.75 18.60 19.97
C MET A 25 -9.53 19.64 19.14
N THR A 26 -9.51 20.91 19.46
CA THR A 26 -10.39 21.89 18.78
C THR A 26 -9.70 22.76 17.74
N SER A 27 -8.38 22.70 17.54
CA SER A 27 -7.69 23.53 16.54
C SER A 27 -6.47 22.90 15.85
N SER A 28 -6.31 21.57 15.87
CA SER A 28 -5.19 20.93 15.15
C SER A 28 -5.39 21.04 13.65
N THR A 29 -4.38 21.53 12.94
CA THR A 29 -4.40 21.60 11.48
C THR A 29 -4.54 20.19 10.88
N LEU A 30 -5.11 20.10 9.65
CA LEU A 30 -5.25 18.81 8.94
C LEU A 30 -3.92 18.04 8.91
N LYS A 31 -2.80 18.76 8.73
CA LYS A 31 -1.44 18.21 8.73
C LYS A 31 -1.11 17.50 10.05
N GLU A 32 -1.38 18.12 11.19
CA GLU A 32 -1.13 17.52 12.52
C GLU A 32 -1.97 16.27 12.76
N ARG A 33 -3.23 16.27 12.29
CA ARG A 33 -4.11 15.11 12.37
C ARG A 33 -3.63 13.95 11.51
N VAL A 34 -3.15 14.22 10.30
CA VAL A 34 -2.54 13.23 9.41
C VAL A 34 -1.27 12.67 10.06
N GLN A 35 -0.38 13.54 10.55
CA GLN A 35 0.86 13.14 11.24
C GLN A 35 0.59 12.25 12.46
N ALA A 36 -0.43 12.53 13.26
CA ALA A 36 -0.81 11.68 14.40
C ALA A 36 -1.26 10.27 14.01
N THR A 37 -1.61 10.03 12.73
CA THR A 37 -2.00 8.72 12.20
C THR A 37 -0.88 8.01 11.44
N LEU A 38 0.33 8.59 11.34
CA LEU A 38 1.48 7.98 10.66
C LEU A 38 2.12 6.85 11.49
N LYS A 39 2.82 5.96 10.80
CA LYS A 39 3.54 4.84 11.41
C LYS A 39 4.86 5.32 12.05
N SER A 40 5.57 6.25 11.38
CA SER A 40 6.79 6.91 11.87
C SER A 40 6.94 8.30 11.25
N GLU A 41 7.37 9.30 12.02
CA GLU A 41 7.56 10.67 11.53
C GLU A 41 8.86 10.87 10.73
N ASP A 42 9.85 9.99 10.92
CA ASP A 42 11.23 10.18 10.41
C ASP A 42 11.48 9.55 9.03
N THR A 43 10.59 8.70 8.53
CA THR A 43 10.82 7.92 7.29
C THR A 43 9.98 8.37 6.10
N GLU A 44 8.99 9.22 6.29
CA GLU A 44 8.06 9.60 5.20
C GLU A 44 8.47 10.93 4.55
N GLY A 45 8.69 10.90 3.24
CA GLY A 45 9.00 12.10 2.45
C GLY A 45 7.81 13.06 2.38
N THR A 46 8.09 14.37 2.26
CA THR A 46 7.06 15.41 2.16
C THR A 46 6.07 15.16 1.00
N PHE A 47 6.55 14.60 -0.12
CA PHE A 47 5.73 14.26 -1.28
C PHE A 47 4.71 13.15 -0.94
N GLU A 48 5.16 12.08 -0.28
CA GLU A 48 4.31 10.97 0.14
C GLU A 48 3.20 11.44 1.09
N LEU A 49 3.55 12.32 2.03
CA LEU A 49 2.60 12.88 2.98
C LEU A 49 1.42 13.58 2.28
N TYR A 50 1.70 14.39 1.25
CA TYR A 50 0.66 15.17 0.57
C TYR A 50 -0.10 14.36 -0.48
N VAL A 51 0.58 13.53 -1.26
CA VAL A 51 -0.01 12.83 -2.41
C VAL A 51 -0.72 11.54 -2.01
N THR A 52 -0.21 10.84 -0.99
CA THR A 52 -0.70 9.52 -0.62
C THR A 52 -1.42 9.54 0.73
N ARG A 53 -0.79 10.09 1.76
CA ARG A 53 -1.30 10.03 3.14
C ARG A 53 -2.48 10.95 3.39
N THR A 54 -2.48 12.15 2.80
CA THR A 54 -3.59 13.11 2.99
C THR A 54 -4.89 12.64 2.33
N PRO A 55 -4.92 12.19 1.04
CA PRO A 55 -6.12 11.58 0.47
C PRO A 55 -6.55 10.31 1.22
N GLY A 56 -5.60 9.45 1.62
CA GLY A 56 -5.88 8.28 2.44
C GLY A 56 -6.58 8.63 3.74
N TYR A 57 -6.16 9.71 4.43
CA TYR A 57 -6.81 10.18 5.65
C TYR A 57 -8.26 10.64 5.41
N LEU A 58 -8.52 11.33 4.32
CA LEU A 58 -9.88 11.76 3.98
C LEU A 58 -10.80 10.55 3.73
N TRP A 59 -10.31 9.53 3.02
CA TRP A 59 -11.01 8.27 2.84
C TRP A 59 -11.21 7.53 4.17
N ALA A 60 -10.21 7.50 5.04
CA ALA A 60 -10.33 6.89 6.35
C ALA A 60 -11.39 7.56 7.22
N LEU A 61 -11.52 8.90 7.17
CA LEU A 61 -12.61 9.63 7.84
C LEU A 61 -13.98 9.26 7.29
N LEU A 62 -14.11 9.13 5.96
CA LEU A 62 -15.34 8.71 5.32
C LEU A 62 -15.74 7.29 5.75
N PHE A 63 -14.81 6.34 5.67
CA PHE A 63 -15.04 4.95 6.08
C PHE A 63 -15.35 4.83 7.57
N LYS A 64 -14.70 5.62 8.42
CA LYS A 64 -15.04 5.72 9.84
C LYS A 64 -16.46 6.18 10.06
N LYS A 65 -16.93 7.21 9.33
CA LYS A 65 -18.30 7.69 9.38
C LYS A 65 -19.31 6.64 8.92
N LEU A 66 -18.95 5.85 7.93
CA LEU A 66 -19.78 4.74 7.41
C LEU A 66 -19.68 3.47 8.25
N HIS A 67 -18.89 3.46 9.33
CA HIS A 67 -18.63 2.29 10.20
C HIS A 67 -18.11 1.07 9.44
N ILE A 68 -17.33 1.27 8.37
CA ILE A 68 -16.72 0.21 7.58
C ILE A 68 -15.50 -0.34 8.31
N HIS A 69 -15.39 -1.67 8.37
CA HIS A 69 -14.25 -2.33 9.00
C HIS A 69 -12.98 -2.18 8.15
N PRO A 70 -11.78 -1.93 8.75
CA PRO A 70 -10.52 -1.76 8.00
C PRO A 70 -10.24 -2.89 7.01
N ILE A 71 -10.42 -4.15 7.39
CA ILE A 71 -10.23 -5.33 6.51
C ILE A 71 -11.07 -5.25 5.23
N ALA A 72 -12.28 -4.70 5.30
CA ALA A 72 -13.12 -4.54 4.10
C ALA A 72 -12.52 -3.51 3.13
N VAL A 73 -11.87 -2.46 3.65
CA VAL A 73 -11.18 -1.46 2.83
C VAL A 73 -9.94 -2.06 2.17
N THR A 74 -9.16 -2.89 2.90
CA THR A 74 -8.02 -3.64 2.34
C THR A 74 -8.47 -4.58 1.22
N LEU A 75 -9.54 -5.33 1.42
CA LEU A 75 -10.08 -6.22 0.37
C LEU A 75 -10.52 -5.42 -0.87
N LEU A 76 -11.12 -4.25 -0.68
CA LEU A 76 -11.52 -3.38 -1.77
C LEU A 76 -10.30 -2.84 -2.52
N SER A 77 -9.23 -2.46 -1.82
CA SER A 77 -7.97 -2.02 -2.45
C SER A 77 -7.34 -3.15 -3.28
N ILE A 78 -7.35 -4.40 -2.79
CA ILE A 78 -6.89 -5.58 -3.53
C ILE A 78 -7.65 -5.74 -4.85
N VAL A 79 -8.98 -5.66 -4.81
CA VAL A 79 -9.81 -5.82 -6.01
C VAL A 79 -9.54 -4.71 -7.02
N ILE A 80 -9.47 -3.44 -6.57
CA ILE A 80 -9.21 -2.30 -7.45
C ILE A 80 -7.80 -2.37 -8.06
N GLY A 81 -6.79 -2.74 -7.26
CA GLY A 81 -5.41 -2.88 -7.73
C GLY A 81 -5.24 -4.05 -8.72
N ALA A 82 -5.90 -5.18 -8.48
CA ALA A 82 -5.93 -6.29 -9.42
C ALA A 82 -6.63 -5.90 -10.74
N LEU A 83 -7.74 -5.15 -10.66
CA LEU A 83 -8.44 -4.62 -11.83
C LEU A 83 -7.57 -3.63 -12.60
N ALA A 84 -6.77 -2.80 -11.92
CA ALA A 84 -5.80 -1.91 -12.56
C ALA A 84 -4.82 -2.68 -13.44
N GLY A 85 -4.32 -3.85 -12.96
CA GLY A 85 -3.47 -4.73 -13.74
C GLY A 85 -4.14 -5.21 -15.04
N TYR A 86 -5.44 -5.58 -14.99
CA TYR A 86 -6.19 -5.98 -16.17
C TYR A 86 -6.23 -4.90 -17.26
N PHE A 87 -6.32 -3.61 -16.91
CA PHE A 87 -6.33 -2.51 -17.88
C PHE A 87 -4.99 -2.36 -18.62
N PHE A 88 -3.86 -2.81 -18.07
CA PHE A 88 -2.56 -2.80 -18.75
C PHE A 88 -2.42 -3.89 -19.83
N TRP A 89 -3.36 -4.81 -19.94
CA TRP A 89 -3.39 -5.76 -21.04
C TRP A 89 -3.63 -5.09 -22.41
N TRP A 90 -4.43 -4.03 -22.44
CA TRP A 90 -4.78 -3.33 -23.68
C TRP A 90 -3.64 -2.44 -24.15
N ASP A 91 -3.35 -2.50 -25.46
CA ASP A 91 -2.38 -1.58 -26.10
C ASP A 91 -3.06 -0.27 -26.51
N ASP A 92 -3.71 0.38 -25.56
CA ASP A 92 -4.38 1.66 -25.74
C ASP A 92 -4.02 2.62 -24.61
N LEU A 93 -3.69 3.87 -24.99
CA LEU A 93 -3.28 4.88 -24.02
C LEU A 93 -4.39 5.16 -23.00
N TYR A 94 -5.64 5.21 -23.40
CA TYR A 94 -6.75 5.51 -22.50
C TYR A 94 -6.95 4.40 -21.47
N MET A 95 -6.85 3.13 -21.89
CA MET A 95 -6.95 1.99 -20.99
C MET A 95 -5.79 1.96 -20.00
N ASN A 96 -4.57 2.24 -20.45
CA ASN A 96 -3.41 2.35 -19.58
C ASN A 96 -3.54 3.50 -18.57
N LEU A 97 -4.07 4.66 -18.97
CA LEU A 97 -4.33 5.78 -18.05
C LEU A 97 -5.41 5.43 -17.01
N ILE A 98 -6.46 4.70 -17.39
CA ILE A 98 -7.46 4.18 -16.44
C ILE A 98 -6.79 3.23 -15.45
N GLY A 99 -5.93 2.31 -15.92
CA GLY A 99 -5.17 1.40 -15.07
C GLY A 99 -4.30 2.15 -14.05
N MET A 100 -3.57 3.18 -14.50
CA MET A 100 -2.75 4.03 -13.62
C MET A 100 -3.61 4.75 -12.57
N PHE A 101 -4.76 5.30 -12.98
CA PHE A 101 -5.68 5.97 -12.06
C PHE A 101 -6.24 5.01 -11.00
N LEU A 102 -6.64 3.80 -11.41
CA LEU A 102 -7.12 2.76 -10.49
C LEU A 102 -6.02 2.31 -9.51
N LEU A 103 -4.76 2.24 -9.97
CA LEU A 103 -3.63 1.90 -9.11
C LEU A 103 -3.39 2.97 -8.03
N ILE A 104 -3.44 4.25 -8.40
CA ILE A 104 -3.36 5.35 -7.44
C ILE A 104 -4.51 5.28 -6.44
N TRP A 105 -5.70 4.98 -6.92
CA TRP A 105 -6.89 4.85 -6.08
C TRP A 105 -6.78 3.67 -5.10
N ALA A 106 -6.29 2.51 -5.56
CA ALA A 106 -6.00 1.36 -4.71
C ALA A 106 -5.00 1.71 -3.60
N ASN A 107 -3.94 2.46 -3.94
CA ASN A 107 -2.94 2.93 -2.99
C ASN A 107 -3.54 3.89 -1.94
N TRP A 108 -4.49 4.77 -2.31
CA TRP A 108 -5.20 5.61 -1.34
C TRP A 108 -6.04 4.79 -0.36
N TYR A 109 -6.69 3.72 -0.83
CA TYR A 109 -7.49 2.85 0.03
C TYR A 109 -6.61 2.03 0.97
N ASP A 110 -5.47 1.56 0.50
CA ASP A 110 -4.46 0.88 1.30
C ASP A 110 -3.93 1.80 2.42
N CYS A 111 -3.58 3.04 2.09
CA CYS A 111 -3.23 4.02 3.10
C CYS A 111 -4.38 4.32 4.08
N ALA A 112 -5.63 4.31 3.58
CA ALA A 112 -6.81 4.60 4.39
C ALA A 112 -7.12 3.51 5.40
N ASP A 113 -6.95 2.22 5.06
CA ASP A 113 -7.26 1.09 5.97
C ASP A 113 -6.33 1.07 7.19
N GLY A 114 -5.01 1.30 6.97
CA GLY A 114 -4.05 1.41 8.06
C GLY A 114 -4.31 2.61 8.98
N GLN A 115 -4.72 3.75 8.41
CA GLN A 115 -5.11 4.93 9.20
C GLN A 115 -6.44 4.69 9.93
N LEU A 116 -7.42 4.07 9.28
CA LEU A 116 -8.70 3.68 9.87
C LEU A 116 -8.49 2.71 11.04
N ALA A 117 -7.64 1.70 10.87
CA ALA A 117 -7.31 0.74 11.94
C ALA A 117 -6.66 1.43 13.16
N ARG A 118 -5.83 2.46 12.92
CA ARG A 118 -5.23 3.29 14.00
C ARG A 118 -6.27 4.15 14.70
N MET A 119 -7.18 4.79 13.95
CA MET A 119 -8.20 5.69 14.48
C MET A 119 -9.34 4.96 15.22
N THR A 120 -9.59 3.69 14.89
CA THR A 120 -10.66 2.88 15.50
C THR A 120 -10.15 1.90 16.54
N GLY A 121 -8.82 1.77 16.69
CA GLY A 121 -8.21 0.78 17.58
C GLY A 121 -8.34 -0.67 17.08
N GLN A 122 -8.81 -0.89 15.86
CA GLN A 122 -9.07 -2.21 15.27
C GLN A 122 -7.84 -2.79 14.55
N LYS A 123 -6.67 -2.70 15.19
CA LYS A 123 -5.44 -3.31 14.67
C LYS A 123 -5.49 -4.82 14.87
N THR A 124 -5.48 -5.60 13.78
CA THR A 124 -5.47 -7.06 13.83
C THR A 124 -4.25 -7.62 13.09
N LEU A 125 -3.80 -8.82 13.51
CA LEU A 125 -2.72 -9.53 12.81
C LEU A 125 -3.13 -9.86 11.36
N ILE A 126 -4.39 -10.27 11.16
CA ILE A 126 -4.94 -10.57 9.84
C ILE A 126 -4.93 -9.33 8.94
N GLY A 127 -5.31 -8.16 9.47
CA GLY A 127 -5.24 -6.89 8.72
C GLY A 127 -3.84 -6.58 8.23
N ARG A 128 -2.81 -6.76 9.09
CA ARG A 128 -1.40 -6.54 8.71
C ARG A 128 -0.92 -7.52 7.63
N ILE A 129 -1.34 -8.79 7.70
CA ILE A 129 -0.98 -9.80 6.68
C ILE A 129 -1.66 -9.46 5.35
N LEU A 130 -2.93 -9.06 5.38
CA LEU A 130 -3.67 -8.66 4.16
C LEU A 130 -3.10 -7.39 3.53
N ASP A 131 -2.69 -6.41 4.31
CA ASP A 131 -2.02 -5.18 3.88
C ASP A 131 -0.73 -5.51 3.07
N GLY A 132 0.16 -6.35 3.60
CA GLY A 132 1.32 -6.83 2.86
C GLY A 132 0.95 -7.62 1.59
N PHE A 133 -0.05 -8.50 1.69
CA PHE A 133 -0.53 -9.31 0.57
C PHE A 133 -1.18 -8.46 -0.55
N ALA A 134 -1.78 -7.32 -0.22
CA ALA A 134 -2.40 -6.42 -1.20
C ALA A 134 -1.39 -5.96 -2.26
N GLY A 135 -0.23 -5.51 -1.83
CA GLY A 135 0.86 -5.11 -2.72
C GLY A 135 1.30 -6.24 -3.65
N ASP A 136 1.50 -7.45 -3.11
CA ASP A 136 1.90 -8.62 -3.90
C ASP A 136 0.87 -8.96 -4.99
N VAL A 137 -0.44 -8.90 -4.68
CA VAL A 137 -1.51 -9.14 -5.65
C VAL A 137 -1.52 -8.10 -6.77
N TRP A 138 -1.34 -6.82 -6.45
CA TRP A 138 -1.29 -5.76 -7.46
C TRP A 138 -0.12 -5.96 -8.42
N PHE A 139 1.09 -6.17 -7.89
CA PHE A 139 2.28 -6.40 -8.70
C PHE A 139 2.16 -7.67 -9.54
N PHE A 140 1.66 -8.76 -8.95
CA PHE A 140 1.40 -9.99 -9.70
C PHE A 140 0.43 -9.74 -10.86
N SER A 141 -0.67 -9.05 -10.62
CA SER A 141 -1.66 -8.72 -11.65
C SER A 141 -1.04 -7.89 -12.78
N ILE A 142 -0.28 -6.84 -12.44
CA ILE A 142 0.39 -5.97 -13.43
C ILE A 142 1.37 -6.79 -14.27
N TYR A 143 2.28 -7.54 -13.65
CA TYR A 143 3.26 -8.36 -14.38
C TYR A 143 2.57 -9.41 -15.26
N PHE A 144 1.54 -10.07 -14.75
CA PHE A 144 0.80 -11.09 -15.48
C PHE A 144 0.17 -10.54 -16.77
N PHE A 145 -0.58 -9.44 -16.67
CA PHE A 145 -1.25 -8.87 -17.84
C PHE A 145 -0.28 -8.20 -18.81
N LEU A 146 0.80 -7.59 -18.35
CA LEU A 146 1.86 -7.08 -19.21
C LEU A 146 2.59 -8.22 -19.94
N CYS A 147 2.86 -9.35 -19.28
CA CYS A 147 3.44 -10.52 -19.94
C CYS A 147 2.51 -11.07 -21.01
N LEU A 148 1.21 -11.18 -20.73
CA LEU A 148 0.22 -11.61 -21.74
C LEU A 148 0.23 -10.69 -22.96
N ARG A 149 0.26 -9.37 -22.76
CA ARG A 149 0.33 -8.39 -23.83
C ARG A 149 1.61 -8.54 -24.66
N LEU A 150 2.76 -8.62 -23.99
CA LEU A 150 4.07 -8.60 -24.66
C LEU A 150 4.49 -9.95 -25.26
N THR A 151 3.81 -11.07 -24.92
CA THR A 151 4.21 -12.40 -25.41
C THR A 151 4.28 -12.50 -26.93
N GLY A 152 3.37 -11.81 -27.65
CA GLY A 152 3.33 -11.79 -29.12
C GLY A 152 4.11 -10.65 -29.78
N GLU A 153 4.59 -9.69 -29.00
CA GLU A 153 5.29 -8.51 -29.52
C GLU A 153 6.72 -8.83 -29.95
N PRO A 154 7.26 -8.12 -30.95
CA PRO A 154 8.64 -8.31 -31.39
C PRO A 154 9.62 -7.79 -30.35
N ALA A 155 10.57 -8.63 -29.97
CA ALA A 155 11.68 -8.23 -29.12
C ALA A 155 12.76 -7.48 -29.93
N PRO A 156 13.68 -6.76 -29.26
CA PRO A 156 14.76 -6.01 -29.95
C PRO A 156 15.66 -6.86 -30.87
N TRP A 157 15.64 -8.17 -30.72
CA TRP A 157 16.37 -9.11 -31.58
C TRP A 157 15.55 -9.66 -32.77
N GLY A 158 14.35 -9.11 -33.03
CA GLY A 158 13.52 -9.41 -34.20
C GLY A 158 12.63 -10.65 -34.11
N GLN A 159 12.65 -11.39 -33.01
CA GLN A 159 11.72 -12.50 -32.75
C GLN A 159 10.72 -12.10 -31.65
N PRO A 160 9.55 -12.74 -31.55
CA PRO A 160 8.59 -12.44 -30.47
C PRO A 160 9.20 -12.78 -29.09
N TRP A 161 8.80 -12.03 -28.07
CA TRP A 161 9.26 -12.26 -26.70
C TRP A 161 8.95 -13.69 -26.20
N GLY A 162 7.81 -14.26 -26.53
CA GLY A 162 7.44 -15.61 -26.16
C GLY A 162 7.64 -15.89 -24.67
N ILE A 163 8.32 -17.01 -24.35
CA ILE A 163 8.58 -17.43 -22.96
C ILE A 163 9.55 -16.50 -22.22
N TRP A 164 10.41 -15.77 -22.93
CA TRP A 164 11.42 -14.94 -22.30
C TRP A 164 10.85 -13.84 -21.43
N ILE A 165 9.71 -13.24 -21.83
CA ILE A 165 9.08 -12.19 -21.02
C ILE A 165 8.62 -12.72 -19.67
N TRP A 166 8.11 -13.95 -19.61
CA TRP A 166 7.68 -14.60 -18.39
C TRP A 166 8.85 -14.92 -17.45
N LEU A 167 9.99 -15.35 -18.01
CA LEU A 167 11.21 -15.61 -17.22
C LEU A 167 11.77 -14.31 -16.64
N ILE A 168 11.78 -13.22 -17.41
CA ILE A 168 12.23 -11.91 -16.95
C ILE A 168 11.28 -11.38 -15.86
N ALA A 169 9.97 -11.49 -16.06
CA ALA A 169 8.98 -11.06 -15.09
C ALA A 169 9.05 -11.87 -13.78
N ALA A 170 9.22 -13.19 -13.87
CA ALA A 170 9.42 -14.05 -12.71
C ALA A 170 10.70 -13.70 -11.95
N PHE A 171 11.80 -13.49 -12.65
CA PHE A 171 13.05 -13.07 -12.02
C PHE A 171 12.92 -11.70 -11.34
N SER A 172 12.31 -10.72 -12.02
CA SER A 172 12.08 -9.38 -11.48
C SER A 172 11.16 -9.41 -10.26
N GLY A 173 10.04 -10.13 -10.34
CA GLY A 173 9.09 -10.26 -9.25
C GLY A 173 9.67 -10.96 -8.02
N PHE A 174 10.24 -12.16 -8.20
CA PHE A 174 10.77 -12.94 -7.09
C PHE A 174 12.10 -12.43 -6.56
N HIS A 175 13.02 -12.01 -7.43
CA HIS A 175 14.35 -11.66 -6.98
C HIS A 175 14.50 -10.18 -6.61
N CYS A 176 13.93 -9.27 -7.37
CA CYS A 176 14.05 -7.84 -7.09
C CYS A 176 12.95 -7.37 -6.14
N HIS A 177 11.68 -7.57 -6.49
CA HIS A 177 10.55 -7.03 -5.73
C HIS A 177 10.42 -7.67 -4.34
N ALA A 178 10.43 -9.01 -4.24
CA ALA A 178 10.32 -9.70 -2.97
C ALA A 178 11.47 -9.37 -2.00
N LYS A 179 12.70 -9.19 -2.50
CA LYS A 179 13.82 -8.75 -1.67
C LYS A 179 13.68 -7.31 -1.20
N GLN A 180 13.19 -6.40 -2.05
CA GLN A 180 12.96 -5.01 -1.67
C GLN A 180 11.90 -4.92 -0.57
N CYS A 181 10.79 -5.65 -0.70
CA CYS A 181 9.75 -5.73 0.33
C CYS A 181 10.31 -6.29 1.65
N ALA A 182 11.07 -7.39 1.60
CA ALA A 182 11.67 -7.98 2.79
C ALA A 182 12.66 -7.04 3.49
N VAL A 183 13.44 -6.25 2.74
CA VAL A 183 14.36 -5.24 3.31
C VAL A 183 13.58 -4.09 3.93
N ALA A 184 12.51 -3.61 3.27
CA ALA A 184 11.68 -2.52 3.79
C ALA A 184 10.93 -2.91 5.08
N ASP A 185 10.55 -4.20 5.23
CA ASP A 185 9.92 -4.70 6.46
C ASP A 185 10.91 -4.91 7.61
N TYR A 186 12.21 -5.09 7.29
CA TYR A 186 13.25 -5.35 8.29
C TYR A 186 13.73 -4.05 8.96
N TYR A 187 13.76 -2.91 8.25
CA TYR A 187 14.18 -1.60 8.76
C TYR A 187 12.96 -0.74 9.17
#